data_c8a6c5321d45ea37e86e7bb6def0f109
#
_entry.id   c8a6c5321d45ea37e86e7bb6def0f109
#
_cell.length_a   1.000
_cell.length_b   1.000
_cell.length_c   1.000
_cell.angle_alpha   90.00
_cell.angle_beta   90.00
_cell.angle_gamma   90.00
#
_symmetry.space_group_name_H-M   'P 1'
#
loop_
_entity.id
_entity.type
_entity.pdbx_description
1 polymer ?
#
loop_
_entity_poly.entity_id
_entity_poly.type
_entity_poly.pdbx_seq_one_letter_code
_entity_poly.pdbx_strand_id
1 'polypeptide(L)'
;GMKQRVMIACAIARQPKLIVADEPTTGLDVTVQAEIMQLLKQIRKDLNTSIILVSHDLPLINEVCDDIVIMHAGATVEKIPSAKIQDTRHPYTEALYRSRIDLVEPRGKLVTINGQPPTVGDWPTGCRFAGRCDYAKPGCSADVEIPSIKIGPNHLTSCIRQAEIWGK
;
A
#
# COMPACT_ATOMS: atom_id res chain seq x y z
N GLY A 1 2.36 -20.32 -11.35
CA GLY A 1 1.90 -19.65 -12.54
C GLY A 1 0.66 -20.22 -13.23
N MET A 2 0.57 -21.55 -13.54
CA MET A 2 -0.60 -22.08 -14.26
C MET A 2 -1.93 -21.92 -13.52
N LYS A 3 -1.97 -22.22 -12.22
CA LYS A 3 -3.19 -22.06 -11.41
C LYS A 3 -3.70 -20.62 -11.43
N GLN A 4 -2.82 -19.65 -11.26
CA GLN A 4 -3.18 -18.23 -11.33
C GLN A 4 -3.72 -17.83 -12.71
N ARG A 5 -3.11 -18.32 -13.80
CA ARG A 5 -3.60 -18.07 -15.17
C ARG A 5 -5.01 -18.61 -15.37
N VAL A 6 -5.32 -19.81 -14.86
CA VAL A 6 -6.68 -20.38 -14.89
C VAL A 6 -7.66 -19.54 -14.10
N MET A 7 -7.30 -19.11 -12.89
CA MET A 7 -8.16 -18.23 -12.08
C MET A 7 -8.43 -16.89 -12.78
N ILE A 8 -7.42 -16.29 -13.39
CA ILE A 8 -7.57 -15.06 -14.17
C ILE A 8 -8.51 -15.31 -15.38
N ALA A 9 -8.31 -16.40 -16.12
CA ALA A 9 -9.17 -16.75 -17.25
C ALA A 9 -10.65 -16.90 -16.83
N CYS A 10 -10.90 -17.55 -15.70
CA CYS A 10 -12.27 -17.63 -15.13
C CYS A 10 -12.83 -16.25 -14.76
N ALA A 11 -12.00 -15.38 -14.15
CA ALA A 11 -12.44 -14.04 -13.76
C ALA A 11 -12.84 -13.16 -14.95
N ILE A 12 -12.08 -13.24 -16.06
CA ILE A 12 -12.34 -12.41 -17.25
C ILE A 12 -13.38 -12.99 -18.21
N ALA A 13 -13.81 -14.25 -18.05
CA ALA A 13 -14.70 -14.95 -18.97
C ALA A 13 -16.02 -14.19 -19.25
N ARG A 14 -16.49 -13.36 -18.32
CA ARG A 14 -17.71 -12.54 -18.45
C ARG A 14 -17.42 -11.06 -18.73
N GLN A 15 -16.20 -10.71 -19.09
CA GLN A 15 -15.75 -9.33 -19.36
C GLN A 15 -16.19 -8.34 -18.26
N PRO A 16 -15.75 -8.53 -17.01
CA PRO A 16 -16.17 -7.70 -15.88
C PRO A 16 -15.66 -6.28 -16.03
N LYS A 17 -16.39 -5.31 -15.45
CA LYS A 17 -15.93 -3.91 -15.35
C LYS A 17 -14.88 -3.72 -14.25
N LEU A 18 -14.82 -4.63 -13.28
CA LEU A 18 -13.90 -4.59 -12.15
C LEU A 18 -13.40 -5.99 -11.82
N ILE A 19 -12.10 -6.12 -11.64
CA ILE A 19 -11.42 -7.32 -11.13
C ILE A 19 -10.80 -6.98 -9.78
N VAL A 20 -11.01 -7.83 -8.78
CA VAL A 20 -10.30 -7.78 -7.50
C VAL A 20 -9.29 -8.92 -7.48
N ALA A 21 -8.02 -8.59 -7.45
CA ALA A 21 -6.91 -9.52 -7.39
C ALA A 21 -6.24 -9.43 -6.00
N ASP A 22 -6.55 -10.42 -5.16
CA ASP A 22 -6.03 -10.50 -3.80
C ASP A 22 -4.82 -11.43 -3.78
N GLU A 23 -3.64 -10.87 -3.49
CA GLU A 23 -2.35 -11.54 -3.45
C GLU A 23 -2.10 -12.45 -4.69
N PRO A 24 -2.27 -11.96 -5.93
CA PRO A 24 -2.26 -12.81 -7.12
C PRO A 24 -0.90 -13.42 -7.44
N THR A 25 0.17 -12.97 -6.78
CA THR A 25 1.55 -13.41 -7.00
C THR A 25 2.14 -14.19 -5.83
N THR A 26 1.38 -14.41 -4.76
CA THR A 26 1.84 -15.14 -3.57
C THR A 26 2.27 -16.56 -3.93
N GLY A 27 3.45 -16.95 -3.45
CA GLY A 27 4.02 -18.28 -3.69
C GLY A 27 4.59 -18.51 -5.10
N LEU A 28 4.80 -17.43 -5.87
CA LEU A 28 5.44 -17.48 -7.18
C LEU A 28 6.88 -16.96 -7.11
N ASP A 29 7.73 -17.47 -7.98
CA ASP A 29 9.05 -16.89 -8.21
C ASP A 29 8.95 -15.53 -8.93
N VAL A 30 10.01 -14.72 -8.84
CA VAL A 30 10.04 -13.33 -9.35
C VAL A 30 9.70 -13.24 -10.84
N THR A 31 10.17 -14.20 -11.64
CA THR A 31 9.91 -14.21 -13.09
C THR A 31 8.43 -14.43 -13.38
N VAL A 32 7.82 -15.42 -12.73
CA VAL A 32 6.40 -15.72 -12.89
C VAL A 32 5.52 -14.61 -12.31
N GLN A 33 5.94 -13.97 -11.22
CA GLN A 33 5.26 -12.76 -10.70
C GLN A 33 5.18 -11.67 -11.78
N ALA A 34 6.32 -11.34 -12.39
CA ALA A 34 6.38 -10.34 -13.46
C ALA A 34 5.45 -10.68 -14.64
N GLU A 35 5.43 -11.95 -15.06
CA GLU A 35 4.53 -12.43 -16.13
C GLU A 35 3.05 -12.26 -15.78
N ILE A 36 2.64 -12.59 -14.53
CA ILE A 36 1.24 -12.41 -14.08
C ILE A 36 0.87 -10.94 -14.05
N MET A 37 1.77 -10.05 -13.60
CA MET A 37 1.52 -8.61 -13.58
C MET A 37 1.40 -8.02 -15.00
N GLN A 38 2.24 -8.46 -15.93
CA GLN A 38 2.12 -8.07 -17.34
C GLN A 38 0.80 -8.55 -17.93
N LEU A 39 0.37 -9.78 -17.61
CA LEU A 39 -0.92 -10.31 -18.04
C LEU A 39 -2.09 -9.44 -17.51
N LEU A 40 -2.07 -9.05 -16.23
CA LEU A 40 -3.10 -8.18 -15.65
C LEU A 40 -3.11 -6.80 -16.31
N LYS A 41 -1.94 -6.19 -16.59
CA LYS A 41 -1.84 -4.93 -17.33
C LYS A 41 -2.45 -5.06 -18.75
N GLN A 42 -2.19 -6.16 -19.45
CA GLN A 42 -2.73 -6.42 -20.77
C GLN A 42 -4.26 -6.57 -20.74
N ILE A 43 -4.78 -7.38 -19.81
CA ILE A 43 -6.23 -7.58 -19.61
C ILE A 43 -6.92 -6.25 -19.31
N ARG A 44 -6.37 -5.42 -18.43
CA ARG A 44 -6.90 -4.08 -18.13
C ARG A 44 -7.08 -3.26 -19.40
N LYS A 45 -6.06 -3.26 -20.27
CA LYS A 45 -6.07 -2.51 -21.52
C LYS A 45 -7.06 -3.08 -22.54
N ASP A 46 -7.04 -4.40 -22.75
CA ASP A 46 -7.84 -5.06 -23.81
C ASP A 46 -9.32 -5.08 -23.49
N LEU A 47 -9.69 -5.27 -22.21
CA LEU A 47 -11.08 -5.33 -21.76
C LEU A 47 -11.60 -3.99 -21.22
N ASN A 48 -10.76 -2.94 -21.16
CA ASN A 48 -11.11 -1.67 -20.53
C ASN A 48 -11.74 -1.87 -19.13
N THR A 49 -11.16 -2.77 -18.34
CA THR A 49 -11.59 -3.14 -16.98
C THR A 49 -10.75 -2.44 -15.93
N SER A 50 -11.32 -2.12 -14.77
CA SER A 50 -10.58 -1.64 -13.62
C SER A 50 -10.04 -2.83 -12.80
N ILE A 51 -8.88 -2.66 -12.18
CA ILE A 51 -8.29 -3.71 -11.32
C ILE A 51 -7.99 -3.12 -9.96
N ILE A 52 -8.49 -3.75 -8.89
CA ILE A 52 -8.03 -3.53 -7.52
C ILE A 52 -7.03 -4.65 -7.23
N LEU A 53 -5.78 -4.26 -6.97
CA LEU A 53 -4.71 -5.18 -6.61
C LEU A 53 -4.43 -5.06 -5.12
N VAL A 54 -4.56 -6.16 -4.38
CA VAL A 54 -4.16 -6.25 -2.98
C VAL A 54 -2.85 -7.02 -2.91
N SER A 55 -1.83 -6.43 -2.32
CA SER A 55 -0.52 -7.06 -2.13
C SER A 55 0.25 -6.38 -1.00
N HIS A 56 1.18 -7.10 -0.40
CA HIS A 56 2.16 -6.57 0.54
C HIS A 56 3.48 -6.14 -0.14
N ASP A 57 3.62 -6.37 -1.45
CA ASP A 57 4.79 -6.02 -2.24
C ASP A 57 4.66 -4.60 -2.81
N LEU A 58 5.11 -3.59 -2.05
CA LEU A 58 5.03 -2.19 -2.44
C LEU A 58 5.79 -1.87 -3.73
N PRO A 59 7.01 -2.38 -4.01
CA PRO A 59 7.67 -2.27 -5.30
C PRO A 59 6.78 -2.70 -6.46
N LEU A 60 6.19 -3.88 -6.36
CA LEU A 60 5.32 -4.43 -7.38
C LEU A 60 4.08 -3.57 -7.64
N ILE A 61 3.40 -3.15 -6.56
CA ILE A 61 2.24 -2.24 -6.64
C ILE A 61 2.63 -0.92 -7.31
N ASN A 62 3.77 -0.35 -6.91
CA ASN A 62 4.24 0.94 -7.44
C ASN A 62 4.54 0.89 -8.95
N GLU A 63 4.95 -0.26 -9.46
CA GLU A 63 5.21 -0.46 -10.89
C GLU A 63 3.94 -0.56 -11.74
N VAL A 64 2.85 -1.11 -11.16
CA VAL A 64 1.68 -1.54 -11.96
C VAL A 64 0.42 -0.73 -11.73
N CYS A 65 0.30 -0.05 -10.60
CA CYS A 65 -0.90 0.70 -10.22
C CYS A 65 -0.78 2.19 -10.55
N ASP A 66 -1.91 2.84 -10.80
CA ASP A 66 -1.96 4.30 -11.00
C ASP A 66 -2.02 5.03 -9.64
N ASP A 67 -2.86 4.54 -8.73
CA ASP A 67 -3.02 5.03 -7.36
C ASP A 67 -2.74 3.89 -6.37
N ILE A 68 -2.18 4.25 -5.21
CA ILE A 68 -1.89 3.33 -4.11
C ILE A 68 -2.71 3.75 -2.89
N VAL A 69 -3.38 2.79 -2.26
CA VAL A 69 -4.05 2.97 -0.96
C VAL A 69 -3.30 2.14 0.08
N ILE A 70 -2.68 2.81 1.03
CA ILE A 70 -1.95 2.16 2.12
C ILE A 70 -2.90 1.97 3.30
N MET A 71 -2.95 0.74 3.81
CA MET A 71 -3.76 0.37 4.96
C MET A 71 -2.90 -0.11 6.12
N HIS A 72 -3.27 0.25 7.35
CA HIS A 72 -2.65 -0.25 8.58
C HIS A 72 -3.72 -0.57 9.61
N ALA A 73 -3.65 -1.78 10.18
CA ALA A 73 -4.58 -2.24 11.21
C ALA A 73 -6.06 -1.99 10.85
N GLY A 74 -6.46 -2.26 9.58
CA GLY A 74 -7.84 -2.12 9.10
C GLY A 74 -8.28 -0.69 8.77
N ALA A 75 -7.38 0.30 8.82
CA ALA A 75 -7.69 1.68 8.43
C ALA A 75 -6.83 2.14 7.25
N THR A 76 -7.41 2.96 6.37
CA THR A 76 -6.64 3.66 5.35
C THR A 76 -5.82 4.76 6.00
N VAL A 77 -4.50 4.73 5.82
CA VAL A 77 -3.58 5.73 6.38
C VAL A 77 -3.13 6.74 5.33
N GLU A 78 -3.04 6.32 4.08
CA GLU A 78 -2.68 7.20 2.98
C GLU A 78 -3.24 6.70 1.65
N LYS A 79 -3.68 7.63 0.78
CA LYS A 79 -3.91 7.39 -0.64
C LYS A 79 -2.97 8.30 -1.41
N ILE A 80 -2.21 7.76 -2.37
CA ILE A 80 -1.19 8.51 -3.09
C ILE A 80 -1.07 7.99 -4.54
N PRO A 81 -0.87 8.86 -5.54
CA PRO A 81 -0.49 8.42 -6.88
C PRO A 81 0.83 7.63 -6.84
N SER A 82 0.90 6.49 -7.53
CA SER A 82 2.10 5.63 -7.51
C SER A 82 3.37 6.40 -7.91
N ALA A 83 3.29 7.25 -8.91
CA ALA A 83 4.40 8.10 -9.35
C ALA A 83 4.93 9.06 -8.27
N LYS A 84 4.20 9.25 -7.17
CA LYS A 84 4.53 10.15 -6.06
C LYS A 84 4.78 9.42 -4.75
N ILE A 85 4.98 8.13 -4.74
CA ILE A 85 5.15 7.34 -3.51
C ILE A 85 6.30 7.86 -2.63
N GLN A 86 7.30 8.49 -3.22
CA GLN A 86 8.43 9.11 -2.50
C GLN A 86 8.00 10.39 -1.74
N ASP A 87 6.90 11.02 -2.14
CA ASP A 87 6.35 12.23 -1.51
C ASP A 87 5.34 11.89 -0.41
N THR A 88 5.41 10.70 0.16
CA THR A 88 4.51 10.25 1.23
C THR A 88 4.41 11.27 2.37
N ARG A 89 3.25 11.33 3.01
CA ARG A 89 2.95 12.21 4.14
C ARG A 89 2.41 11.44 5.35
N HIS A 90 2.66 10.12 5.40
CA HIS A 90 2.34 9.28 6.55
C HIS A 90 3.57 8.49 7.00
N PRO A 91 3.95 8.53 8.30
CA PRO A 91 5.15 7.84 8.80
C PRO A 91 5.15 6.32 8.56
N TYR A 92 3.98 5.69 8.55
CA TYR A 92 3.87 4.27 8.23
C TYR A 92 4.22 3.99 6.76
N THR A 93 3.71 4.80 5.83
CA THR A 93 4.04 4.67 4.40
C THR A 93 5.52 4.93 4.16
N GLU A 94 6.08 5.94 4.83
CA GLU A 94 7.52 6.22 4.76
C GLU A 94 8.35 5.03 5.25
N ALA A 95 7.95 4.44 6.38
CA ALA A 95 8.63 3.26 6.94
C ALA A 95 8.53 2.05 6.01
N LEU A 96 7.35 1.79 5.41
CA LEU A 96 7.18 0.75 4.38
C LEU A 96 8.06 1.01 3.16
N TYR A 97 8.10 2.25 2.67
CA TYR A 97 8.91 2.60 1.53
C TYR A 97 10.42 2.40 1.81
N ARG A 98 10.88 2.81 3.00
CA ARG A 98 12.29 2.67 3.43
C ARG A 98 12.69 1.23 3.78
N SER A 99 11.75 0.36 4.13
CA SER A 99 12.01 -1.05 4.43
C SER A 99 12.24 -1.92 3.18
N ARG A 100 12.18 -1.33 2.00
CA ARG A 100 12.40 -2.02 0.71
C ARG A 100 13.84 -2.48 0.58
N ILE A 101 14.01 -3.75 0.23
CA ILE A 101 15.34 -4.38 0.07
C ILE A 101 16.13 -3.76 -1.08
N ASP A 102 15.44 -3.36 -2.16
CA ASP A 102 16.05 -2.75 -3.35
C ASP A 102 16.62 -1.33 -3.11
N LEU A 103 16.25 -0.69 -2.00
CA LEU A 103 16.81 0.59 -1.57
C LEU A 103 17.99 0.46 -0.59
N VAL A 104 18.29 -0.76 -0.14
CA VAL A 104 19.38 -1.01 0.82
C VAL A 104 20.69 -1.18 0.06
N GLU A 105 21.69 -0.35 0.41
CA GLU A 105 23.05 -0.55 -0.12
C GLU A 105 23.62 -1.93 0.25
N PRO A 106 24.48 -2.52 -0.58
CA PRO A 106 25.15 -3.76 -0.25
C PRO A 106 25.86 -3.65 1.12
N ARG A 107 25.47 -4.43 2.11
CA ARG A 107 25.87 -4.40 3.52
C ARG A 107 25.19 -3.33 4.39
N GLY A 108 24.18 -2.59 3.91
CA GLY A 108 23.35 -1.69 4.70
C GLY A 108 22.45 -2.45 5.67
N LYS A 109 22.04 -1.81 6.76
CA LYS A 109 21.05 -2.37 7.68
C LYS A 109 19.65 -2.17 7.09
N LEU A 110 18.85 -3.24 7.05
CA LEU A 110 17.43 -3.15 6.74
C LEU A 110 16.74 -2.23 7.76
N VAL A 111 15.99 -1.27 7.27
CA VAL A 111 15.09 -0.47 8.11
C VAL A 111 13.86 -1.32 8.40
N THR A 112 13.68 -1.70 9.65
CA THR A 112 12.52 -2.47 10.11
C THR A 112 11.53 -1.57 10.83
N ILE A 113 10.24 -1.86 10.69
CA ILE A 113 9.20 -1.16 11.46
C ILE A 113 9.11 -1.83 12.84
N ASN A 114 9.53 -1.10 13.88
CA ASN A 114 9.55 -1.61 15.24
C ASN A 114 8.16 -1.96 15.78
N GLY A 115 8.11 -2.92 16.71
CA GLY A 115 6.89 -3.32 17.43
C GLY A 115 5.93 -4.15 16.58
N GLN A 116 4.82 -4.56 17.21
CA GLN A 116 3.76 -5.36 16.57
C GLN A 116 2.57 -4.48 16.21
N PRO A 117 1.84 -4.78 15.11
CA PRO A 117 0.57 -4.11 14.83
C PRO A 117 -0.44 -4.36 15.96
N PRO A 118 -1.42 -3.45 16.15
CA PRO A 118 -2.50 -3.69 17.11
C PRO A 118 -3.24 -5.00 16.81
N THR A 119 -3.71 -5.66 17.85
CA THR A 119 -4.50 -6.89 17.74
C THR A 119 -5.86 -6.57 17.08
N VAL A 120 -6.36 -7.50 16.28
CA VAL A 120 -7.70 -7.38 15.68
C VAL A 120 -8.75 -7.29 16.80
N GLY A 121 -9.56 -6.23 16.76
CA GLY A 121 -10.58 -5.96 17.77
C GLY A 121 -10.15 -5.02 18.91
N ASP A 122 -8.84 -4.76 19.07
CA ASP A 122 -8.29 -3.81 20.06
C ASP A 122 -7.56 -2.66 19.34
N TRP A 123 -8.28 -2.01 18.44
CA TRP A 123 -7.73 -0.93 17.65
C TRP A 123 -7.89 0.41 18.36
N PRO A 124 -6.80 1.23 18.46
CA PRO A 124 -6.90 2.60 18.98
C PRO A 124 -7.90 3.42 18.17
N THR A 125 -8.66 4.29 18.80
CA THR A 125 -9.55 5.25 18.14
C THR A 125 -8.77 6.31 17.38
N GLY A 126 -7.62 6.73 17.91
CA GLY A 126 -6.69 7.65 17.25
C GLY A 126 -5.90 7.01 16.11
N CYS A 127 -4.70 7.51 15.86
CA CYS A 127 -3.83 6.94 14.84
C CYS A 127 -3.38 5.54 15.22
N ARG A 128 -3.80 4.54 14.45
CA ARG A 128 -3.49 3.12 14.70
C ARG A 128 -2.00 2.79 14.62
N PHE A 129 -1.21 3.66 14.04
CA PHE A 129 0.25 3.55 13.98
C PHE A 129 0.96 4.29 15.13
N ALA A 130 0.26 5.07 15.97
CA ALA A 130 0.87 5.94 16.97
C ALA A 130 1.85 5.22 17.90
N GLY A 131 1.51 4.01 18.38
CA GLY A 131 2.37 3.20 19.27
C GLY A 131 3.68 2.71 18.65
N ARG A 132 3.87 2.88 17.32
CA ARG A 132 5.04 2.44 16.56
C ARG A 132 5.69 3.58 15.77
N CYS A 133 5.16 4.80 15.93
CA CYS A 133 5.55 5.96 15.15
C CYS A 133 6.61 6.78 15.90
N ASP A 134 7.79 6.94 15.32
CA ASP A 134 8.88 7.74 15.89
C ASP A 134 8.52 9.22 16.05
N TYR A 135 7.48 9.68 15.33
CA TYR A 135 6.99 11.05 15.38
C TYR A 135 5.73 11.21 16.26
N ALA A 136 5.32 10.18 17.01
CA ALA A 136 4.09 10.24 17.79
C ALA A 136 4.11 11.36 18.84
N LYS A 137 2.97 12.04 19.02
CA LYS A 137 2.69 12.98 20.11
C LYS A 137 1.37 12.60 20.79
N PRO A 138 1.07 13.10 21.99
CA PRO A 138 -0.15 12.75 22.71
C PRO A 138 -1.44 12.88 21.86
N GLY A 139 -1.55 13.89 21.00
CA GLY A 139 -2.69 14.07 20.10
C GLY A 139 -2.87 12.94 19.07
N CYS A 140 -1.83 12.17 18.75
CA CYS A 140 -1.94 11.03 17.84
C CYS A 140 -2.68 9.84 18.46
N SER A 141 -2.61 9.71 19.79
CA SER A 141 -3.26 8.64 20.57
C SER A 141 -4.55 9.11 21.25
N ALA A 142 -5.02 10.32 20.93
CA ALA A 142 -6.27 10.83 21.46
C ALA A 142 -7.45 9.93 21.05
N ASP A 143 -8.47 9.86 21.90
CA ASP A 143 -9.69 9.10 21.63
C ASP A 143 -10.61 9.87 20.64
N VAL A 144 -10.04 10.17 19.46
CA VAL A 144 -10.68 10.92 18.38
C VAL A 144 -10.28 10.31 17.05
N GLU A 145 -11.23 10.15 16.15
CA GLU A 145 -10.95 9.68 14.79
C GLU A 145 -10.01 10.65 14.06
N ILE A 146 -8.97 10.11 13.46
CA ILE A 146 -8.01 10.90 12.67
C ILE A 146 -8.62 11.22 11.29
N PRO A 147 -8.77 12.51 10.95
CA PRO A 147 -9.36 12.91 9.68
C PRO A 147 -8.42 12.57 8.50
N SER A 148 -9.01 12.33 7.34
CA SER A 148 -8.28 12.29 6.08
C SER A 148 -7.99 13.70 5.58
N ILE A 149 -6.71 14.06 5.48
CA ILE A 149 -6.22 15.39 5.12
C ILE A 149 -5.79 15.36 3.65
N LYS A 150 -6.30 16.30 2.86
CA LYS A 150 -5.92 16.45 1.44
C LYS A 150 -4.59 17.17 1.33
N ILE A 151 -3.61 16.52 0.70
CA ILE A 151 -2.28 17.06 0.41
C ILE A 151 -2.20 17.63 -1.00
N GLY A 152 -2.87 16.98 -1.93
CA GLY A 152 -2.85 17.39 -3.34
C GLY A 152 -3.86 16.61 -4.18
N PRO A 153 -3.77 16.71 -5.51
CA PRO A 153 -4.60 15.89 -6.40
C PRO A 153 -4.36 14.39 -6.13
N ASN A 154 -5.43 13.65 -5.82
CA ASN A 154 -5.41 12.22 -5.48
C ASN A 154 -4.46 11.83 -4.32
N HIS A 155 -4.01 12.80 -3.50
CA HIS A 155 -3.15 12.53 -2.35
C HIS A 155 -3.87 12.91 -1.05
N LEU A 156 -4.17 11.90 -0.23
CA LEU A 156 -4.82 12.01 1.07
C LEU A 156 -3.95 11.32 2.12
N THR A 157 -3.84 11.88 3.32
CA THR A 157 -3.14 11.24 4.45
C THR A 157 -3.95 11.35 5.73
N SER A 158 -3.88 10.35 6.58
CA SER A 158 -4.46 10.35 7.93
C SER A 158 -3.38 10.62 8.99
N CYS A 159 -2.47 11.57 8.71
CA CYS A 159 -1.45 12.03 9.66
C CYS A 159 -1.67 13.49 10.04
N ILE A 160 -2.16 13.76 11.25
CA ILE A 160 -2.40 15.13 11.77
C ILE A 160 -1.11 15.94 11.91
N ARG A 161 0.05 15.28 11.89
CA ARG A 161 1.37 15.93 12.03
C ARG A 161 2.11 16.08 10.70
N GLN A 162 1.47 15.76 9.57
CA GLN A 162 2.14 15.74 8.28
C GLN A 162 2.83 17.09 7.95
N ALA A 163 2.21 18.23 8.30
CA ALA A 163 2.78 19.55 8.05
C ALA A 163 4.00 19.85 8.94
N GLU A 164 4.03 19.32 10.17
CA GLU A 164 5.20 19.48 11.07
C GLU A 164 6.38 18.61 10.62
N ILE A 165 6.12 17.41 10.08
CA ILE A 165 7.15 16.41 9.74
C ILE A 165 7.80 16.76 8.40
N TRP A 166 7.01 17.13 7.40
CA TRP A 166 7.51 17.35 6.03
C TRP A 166 7.41 18.81 5.54
N GLY A 167 6.93 19.73 6.37
CA GLY A 167 6.65 21.11 5.95
C GLY A 167 5.37 21.21 5.10
N LYS A 168 5.05 22.44 4.73
CA LYS A 168 3.91 22.74 3.84
C LYS A 168 4.22 22.38 2.40
#